data_a7bcf0e15bc4dc5bde83eb3d933b69d7
#
_entry.id   a7bcf0e15bc4dc5bde83eb3d933b69d7
#
_cell.length_a   1.000
_cell.length_b   1.000
_cell.length_c   1.000
_cell.angle_alpha   90.00
_cell.angle_beta   90.00
_cell.angle_gamma   90.00
#
_symmetry.space_group_name_H-M   'P 1'
#
loop_
_entity.id
_entity.type
_entity.pdbx_description
1 polymer ?
#
loop_
_entity_poly.entity_id
_entity_poly.type
_entity_poly.pdbx_seq_one_letter_code
_entity_poly.pdbx_strand_id
1 'polypeptide(L)'
;MSKPDLLLIAPIHGPTMKQLDDAFTVHRYWEAADQPALLSRIAPACKAAATSGHAGIKGEVIKALPNLKILSCFGVGYDGVDTAACKAAGIKVTNTPDVLNECVADTAWMLILATVRRAVFNDKFVRSGQWLKGGAPLTDKVWGETLGIIGLGRIGKAIARRAEGFGMKIVYHGRNQQAGIDYDYYADLVEMARAVKVLLVITPGGRETEKMVSAKVLEALGAKGYLINVSRGSTVDEEALVQALEQNRIAGAGLDVFVNEPRVPEALFKLDNVVLQPHVGSGTVATRAAMGQLVVDNLLAHFAGKPLLTEIPETRGNG
;
A
#
# COMPACT_ATOMS: atom_id res chain seq x y z
N MET A 1 -31.47 22.50 2.13
CA MET A 1 -30.31 22.93 1.33
C MET A 1 -30.01 21.82 0.35
N SER A 2 -29.61 22.13 -0.89
CA SER A 2 -29.16 21.13 -1.85
C SER A 2 -27.86 20.47 -1.35
N LYS A 3 -27.69 19.16 -1.61
CA LYS A 3 -26.43 18.46 -1.30
C LYS A 3 -25.27 19.08 -2.09
N PRO A 4 -24.07 19.24 -1.50
CA PRO A 4 -22.89 19.69 -2.25
C PRO A 4 -22.49 18.69 -3.34
N ASP A 5 -21.93 19.18 -4.45
CA ASP A 5 -21.40 18.33 -5.51
C ASP A 5 -20.05 17.72 -5.11
N LEU A 6 -19.87 16.43 -5.40
CA LEU A 6 -18.66 15.65 -5.16
C LEU A 6 -18.28 14.85 -6.41
N LEU A 7 -17.05 15.00 -6.89
CA LEU A 7 -16.49 14.14 -7.91
C LEU A 7 -15.86 12.91 -7.27
N LEU A 8 -16.37 11.71 -7.56
CA LEU A 8 -15.75 10.45 -7.17
C LEU A 8 -14.95 9.90 -8.36
N ILE A 9 -13.62 9.86 -8.20
CA ILE A 9 -12.68 9.57 -9.32
C ILE A 9 -12.71 8.09 -9.71
N ALA A 10 -12.78 7.19 -8.73
CA ALA A 10 -12.78 5.75 -8.93
C ALA A 10 -13.65 5.06 -7.87
N PRO A 11 -14.09 3.82 -8.10
CA PRO A 11 -14.79 3.04 -7.09
C PRO A 11 -13.95 2.89 -5.82
N ILE A 12 -14.58 3.07 -4.68
CA ILE A 12 -14.01 2.80 -3.36
C ILE A 12 -14.92 1.81 -2.62
N HIS A 13 -14.72 1.64 -1.31
CA HIS A 13 -15.54 0.75 -0.49
C HIS A 13 -17.05 1.01 -0.63
N GLY A 14 -17.85 0.00 -1.01
CA GLY A 14 -19.26 0.15 -1.33
C GLY A 14 -20.11 0.85 -0.27
N PRO A 15 -20.05 0.46 1.03
CA PRO A 15 -20.73 1.18 2.11
C PRO A 15 -20.33 2.64 2.22
N THR A 16 -19.07 3.00 1.95
CA THR A 16 -18.61 4.40 1.92
C THR A 16 -19.22 5.17 0.76
N MET A 17 -19.30 4.56 -0.42
CA MET A 17 -19.97 5.19 -1.57
C MET A 17 -21.43 5.51 -1.25
N LYS A 18 -22.13 4.60 -0.55
CA LYS A 18 -23.51 4.86 -0.10
C LYS A 18 -23.58 6.05 0.86
N GLN A 19 -22.68 6.14 1.84
CA GLN A 19 -22.61 7.29 2.74
C GLN A 19 -22.34 8.60 1.98
N LEU A 20 -21.51 8.56 0.94
CA LEU A 20 -21.27 9.71 0.08
C LEU A 20 -22.53 10.08 -0.72
N ASP A 21 -23.25 9.12 -1.29
CA ASP A 21 -24.54 9.38 -1.98
C ASP A 21 -25.61 9.99 -1.03
N ASP A 22 -25.58 9.58 0.24
CA ASP A 22 -26.49 10.12 1.26
C ASP A 22 -26.17 11.58 1.62
N ALA A 23 -24.90 11.99 1.58
CA ALA A 23 -24.43 13.31 1.99
C ALA A 23 -24.22 14.30 0.83
N PHE A 24 -23.90 13.82 -0.37
CA PHE A 24 -23.47 14.61 -1.52
C PHE A 24 -24.28 14.27 -2.80
N THR A 25 -24.25 15.18 -3.78
CA THR A 25 -24.58 14.88 -5.17
C THR A 25 -23.33 14.30 -5.82
N VAL A 26 -23.25 12.96 -5.90
CA VAL A 26 -22.03 12.27 -6.35
C VAL A 26 -22.01 12.12 -7.87
N HIS A 27 -20.92 12.58 -8.48
CA HIS A 27 -20.61 12.40 -9.91
C HIS A 27 -19.51 11.35 -10.05
N ARG A 28 -19.84 10.19 -10.63
CA ARG A 28 -18.92 9.06 -10.82
C ARG A 28 -18.11 9.25 -12.10
N TYR A 29 -16.82 9.57 -11.96
CA TYR A 29 -15.95 9.91 -13.09
C TYR A 29 -15.74 8.74 -14.05
N TRP A 30 -15.61 7.52 -13.51
CA TRP A 30 -15.38 6.31 -14.31
C TRP A 30 -16.64 5.84 -15.09
N GLU A 31 -17.83 6.30 -14.73
CA GLU A 31 -19.09 5.96 -15.43
C GLU A 31 -19.43 6.95 -16.55
N ALA A 32 -18.70 8.08 -16.61
CA ALA A 32 -18.98 9.10 -17.61
C ALA A 32 -18.51 8.65 -19.01
N ALA A 33 -19.44 8.63 -19.97
CA ALA A 33 -19.13 8.35 -21.37
C ALA A 33 -18.21 9.44 -21.97
N ASP A 34 -18.38 10.71 -21.54
CA ASP A 34 -17.54 11.85 -21.89
C ASP A 34 -17.07 12.54 -20.60
N GLN A 35 -15.86 12.20 -20.16
CA GLN A 35 -15.26 12.73 -18.94
C GLN A 35 -15.00 14.25 -19.01
N PRO A 36 -14.46 14.83 -20.10
CA PRO A 36 -14.36 16.28 -20.29
C PRO A 36 -15.70 17.02 -20.18
N ALA A 37 -16.74 16.53 -20.81
CA ALA A 37 -18.07 17.12 -20.71
C ALA A 37 -18.63 17.06 -19.29
N LEU A 38 -18.44 15.94 -18.57
CA LEU A 38 -18.81 15.85 -17.16
C LEU A 38 -18.09 16.93 -16.34
N LEU A 39 -16.76 17.05 -16.46
CA LEU A 39 -15.99 18.03 -15.72
C LEU A 39 -16.45 19.46 -16.01
N SER A 40 -16.67 19.81 -17.28
CA SER A 40 -17.16 21.14 -17.67
C SER A 40 -18.53 21.46 -17.05
N ARG A 41 -19.41 20.46 -17.01
CA ARG A 41 -20.76 20.61 -16.45
C ARG A 41 -20.76 20.85 -14.94
N ILE A 42 -19.90 20.13 -14.18
CA ILE A 42 -19.86 20.23 -12.72
C ILE A 42 -18.91 21.31 -12.18
N ALA A 43 -17.99 21.80 -13.00
CA ALA A 43 -16.95 22.76 -12.61
C ALA A 43 -17.47 23.97 -11.82
N PRO A 44 -18.64 24.60 -12.15
CA PRO A 44 -19.14 25.75 -11.39
C PRO A 44 -19.50 25.42 -9.93
N ALA A 45 -19.95 24.22 -9.64
CA ALA A 45 -20.52 23.83 -8.34
C ALA A 45 -19.65 22.84 -7.54
N CYS A 46 -18.79 22.07 -8.22
CA CYS A 46 -18.00 21.00 -7.61
C CYS A 46 -16.86 21.55 -6.73
N LYS A 47 -17.01 21.37 -5.42
CA LYS A 47 -16.03 21.83 -4.41
C LYS A 47 -15.30 20.68 -3.73
N ALA A 48 -15.72 19.44 -3.94
CA ALA A 48 -15.16 18.26 -3.30
C ALA A 48 -14.86 17.17 -4.29
N ALA A 49 -13.80 16.39 -4.01
CA ALA A 49 -13.52 15.14 -4.71
C ALA A 49 -13.13 14.05 -3.71
N ALA A 50 -13.36 12.78 -4.12
CA ALA A 50 -12.86 11.62 -3.41
C ALA A 50 -12.20 10.66 -4.40
N THR A 51 -11.16 9.95 -3.96
CA THR A 51 -10.41 8.98 -4.78
C THR A 51 -9.85 7.88 -3.91
N SER A 52 -9.27 6.83 -4.53
CA SER A 52 -8.40 5.88 -3.83
C SER A 52 -6.93 6.28 -4.00
N GLY A 53 -6.06 5.77 -3.11
CA GLY A 53 -4.62 6.02 -3.19
C GLY A 53 -3.99 5.52 -4.49
N HIS A 54 -4.56 4.47 -5.07
CA HIS A 54 -4.11 3.89 -6.34
C HIS A 54 -4.60 4.71 -7.55
N ALA A 55 -5.87 5.08 -7.60
CA ALA A 55 -6.41 5.85 -8.72
C ALA A 55 -5.91 7.29 -8.74
N GLY A 56 -5.76 7.90 -7.57
CA GLY A 56 -5.30 9.29 -7.43
C GLY A 56 -6.20 10.31 -8.12
N ILE A 57 -5.62 11.46 -8.47
CA ILE A 57 -6.20 12.50 -9.31
C ILE A 57 -5.07 13.22 -10.08
N LYS A 58 -5.24 13.39 -11.38
CA LYS A 58 -4.24 14.05 -12.23
C LYS A 58 -4.43 15.55 -12.26
N GLY A 59 -3.34 16.29 -12.47
CA GLY A 59 -3.35 17.75 -12.53
C GLY A 59 -4.30 18.33 -13.59
N GLU A 60 -4.57 17.63 -14.68
CA GLU A 60 -5.54 18.04 -15.71
C GLU A 60 -6.98 18.07 -15.18
N VAL A 61 -7.37 17.06 -14.36
CA VAL A 61 -8.69 17.01 -13.71
C VAL A 61 -8.80 18.13 -12.66
N ILE A 62 -7.73 18.37 -11.90
CA ILE A 62 -7.67 19.49 -10.93
C ILE A 62 -7.87 20.83 -11.63
N LYS A 63 -7.20 21.06 -12.74
CA LYS A 63 -7.33 22.31 -13.54
C LYS A 63 -8.74 22.51 -14.12
N ALA A 64 -9.42 21.42 -14.46
CA ALA A 64 -10.79 21.46 -14.97
C ALA A 64 -11.83 21.81 -13.89
N LEU A 65 -11.45 21.76 -12.60
CA LEU A 65 -12.35 22.03 -11.45
C LEU A 65 -11.82 23.22 -10.62
N PRO A 66 -11.93 24.47 -11.11
CA PRO A 66 -11.32 25.64 -10.45
C PRO A 66 -11.92 25.95 -9.07
N ASN A 67 -13.10 25.43 -8.77
CA ASN A 67 -13.77 25.59 -7.47
C ASN A 67 -13.49 24.46 -6.49
N LEU A 68 -12.69 23.44 -6.86
CA LEU A 68 -12.33 22.33 -5.96
C LEU A 68 -11.58 22.86 -4.74
N LYS A 69 -11.97 22.44 -3.54
CA LYS A 69 -11.41 22.90 -2.26
C LYS A 69 -10.86 21.77 -1.40
N ILE A 70 -11.42 20.56 -1.56
CA ILE A 70 -11.01 19.39 -0.80
C ILE A 70 -10.97 18.15 -1.67
N LEU A 71 -9.92 17.33 -1.49
CA LEU A 71 -9.79 15.99 -2.01
C LEU A 71 -9.60 15.01 -0.83
N SER A 72 -10.45 14.01 -0.69
CA SER A 72 -10.28 12.96 0.31
C SER A 72 -9.86 11.63 -0.33
N CYS A 73 -8.71 11.10 0.09
CA CYS A 73 -8.11 9.89 -0.47
C CYS A 73 -8.39 8.69 0.45
N PHE A 74 -9.07 7.68 -0.08
CA PHE A 74 -9.28 6.39 0.58
C PHE A 74 -8.01 5.55 0.51
N GLY A 75 -7.15 5.64 1.49
CA GLY A 75 -5.85 4.97 1.61
C GLY A 75 -4.87 5.79 2.43
N VAL A 76 -3.80 5.16 2.92
CA VAL A 76 -2.65 5.84 3.55
C VAL A 76 -1.73 6.42 2.49
N GLY A 77 -1.40 5.62 1.48
CA GLY A 77 -0.64 6.08 0.32
C GLY A 77 -1.52 6.93 -0.59
N TYR A 78 -0.98 8.05 -1.04
CA TYR A 78 -1.61 9.00 -1.96
C TYR A 78 -0.67 9.37 -3.12
N ASP A 79 0.21 8.45 -3.46
CA ASP A 79 1.21 8.59 -4.54
C ASP A 79 0.59 8.81 -5.93
N GLY A 80 -0.68 8.40 -6.13
CA GLY A 80 -1.45 8.72 -7.33
C GLY A 80 -2.07 10.13 -7.35
N VAL A 81 -1.99 10.91 -6.26
CA VAL A 81 -2.51 12.26 -6.16
C VAL A 81 -1.43 13.27 -6.57
N ASP A 82 -1.74 14.16 -7.52
CA ASP A 82 -0.88 15.30 -7.84
C ASP A 82 -0.96 16.35 -6.71
N THR A 83 -0.19 16.11 -5.66
CA THR A 83 -0.15 16.98 -4.47
C THR A 83 0.39 18.37 -4.77
N ALA A 84 1.29 18.48 -5.76
CA ALA A 84 1.83 19.76 -6.18
C ALA A 84 0.75 20.62 -6.85
N ALA A 85 -0.05 20.04 -7.76
CA ALA A 85 -1.19 20.71 -8.35
C ALA A 85 -2.26 21.07 -7.32
N CYS A 86 -2.56 20.17 -6.37
CA CYS A 86 -3.48 20.45 -5.26
C CYS A 86 -3.00 21.65 -4.43
N LYS A 87 -1.72 21.66 -4.05
CA LYS A 87 -1.13 22.77 -3.27
C LYS A 87 -1.20 24.08 -4.03
N ALA A 88 -0.85 24.09 -5.32
CA ALA A 88 -0.88 25.28 -6.14
C ALA A 88 -2.31 25.86 -6.32
N ALA A 89 -3.32 24.98 -6.34
CA ALA A 89 -4.74 25.35 -6.45
C ALA A 89 -5.41 25.66 -5.07
N GLY A 90 -4.68 25.58 -3.96
CA GLY A 90 -5.23 25.77 -2.62
C GLY A 90 -6.19 24.67 -2.18
N ILE A 91 -6.07 23.47 -2.73
CA ILE A 91 -6.91 22.32 -2.41
C ILE A 91 -6.31 21.59 -1.21
N LYS A 92 -7.13 21.35 -0.18
CA LYS A 92 -6.77 20.53 0.96
C LYS A 92 -6.91 19.06 0.62
N VAL A 93 -5.88 18.27 0.92
CA VAL A 93 -5.90 16.82 0.67
C VAL A 93 -5.90 16.08 2.00
N THR A 94 -6.77 15.07 2.13
CA THR A 94 -6.82 14.19 3.30
C THR A 94 -6.63 12.74 2.88
N ASN A 95 -6.12 11.91 3.79
CA ASN A 95 -5.95 10.49 3.61
C ASN A 95 -6.52 9.71 4.82
N THR A 96 -6.33 8.38 4.88
CA THR A 96 -6.88 7.55 5.97
C THR A 96 -5.77 6.88 6.80
N PRO A 97 -4.92 7.65 7.51
CA PRO A 97 -3.85 7.10 8.34
C PRO A 97 -4.39 6.44 9.60
N ASP A 98 -3.54 5.67 10.26
CA ASP A 98 -3.70 5.03 11.57
C ASP A 98 -4.71 3.89 11.61
N VAL A 99 -5.88 4.01 11.04
CA VAL A 99 -6.96 3.01 11.10
C VAL A 99 -6.64 1.67 10.43
N LEU A 100 -5.59 1.61 9.60
CA LEU A 100 -5.23 0.39 8.86
C LEU A 100 -3.87 -0.20 9.27
N ASN A 101 -3.12 0.45 10.18
CA ASN A 101 -1.76 0.04 10.52
C ASN A 101 -1.66 -1.41 10.97
N GLU A 102 -2.52 -1.83 11.88
CA GLU A 102 -2.52 -3.18 12.43
C GLU A 102 -2.94 -4.22 11.37
N CYS A 103 -3.94 -3.90 10.55
CA CYS A 103 -4.41 -4.78 9.49
C CYS A 103 -3.32 -5.05 8.42
N VAL A 104 -2.60 -4.02 7.99
CA VAL A 104 -1.47 -4.19 7.06
C VAL A 104 -0.33 -4.97 7.72
N ALA A 105 -0.08 -4.74 9.02
CA ALA A 105 0.91 -5.51 9.76
C ALA A 105 0.52 -7.00 9.87
N ASP A 106 -0.76 -7.33 10.04
CA ASP A 106 -1.25 -8.70 10.02
C ASP A 106 -1.03 -9.36 8.65
N THR A 107 -1.34 -8.65 7.56
CA THR A 107 -1.08 -9.13 6.19
C THR A 107 0.41 -9.37 5.94
N ALA A 108 1.28 -8.45 6.39
CA ALA A 108 2.72 -8.62 6.30
C ALA A 108 3.20 -9.89 7.01
N TRP A 109 2.69 -10.13 8.22
CA TRP A 109 3.02 -11.32 9.00
C TRP A 109 2.46 -12.60 8.40
N MET A 110 1.23 -12.56 7.90
CA MET A 110 0.66 -13.67 7.13
C MET A 110 1.56 -14.03 5.93
N LEU A 111 2.01 -13.03 5.15
CA LEU A 111 2.91 -13.25 4.02
C LEU A 111 4.28 -13.78 4.46
N ILE A 112 4.89 -13.27 5.54
CA ILE A 112 6.13 -13.80 6.09
C ILE A 112 5.99 -15.29 6.41
N LEU A 113 4.98 -15.64 7.21
CA LEU A 113 4.75 -17.03 7.63
C LEU A 113 4.40 -17.93 6.45
N ALA A 114 3.49 -17.49 5.57
CA ALA A 114 3.05 -18.27 4.42
C ALA A 114 4.18 -18.52 3.42
N THR A 115 5.07 -17.55 3.22
CA THR A 115 6.20 -17.67 2.29
C THR A 115 7.31 -18.53 2.86
N VAL A 116 7.82 -18.19 4.05
CA VAL A 116 8.95 -18.90 4.67
C VAL A 116 8.58 -20.35 5.01
N ARG A 117 7.35 -20.61 5.44
CA ARG A 117 6.84 -21.94 5.79
C ARG A 117 6.12 -22.63 4.63
N ARG A 118 6.13 -22.02 3.42
CA ARG A 118 5.51 -22.56 2.21
C ARG A 118 4.06 -23.02 2.41
N ALA A 119 3.25 -22.26 3.15
CA ALA A 119 1.92 -22.68 3.55
C ALA A 119 0.99 -22.99 2.38
N VAL A 120 1.03 -22.16 1.31
CA VAL A 120 0.22 -22.36 0.10
C VAL A 120 0.63 -23.62 -0.65
N PHE A 121 1.94 -23.89 -0.77
CA PHE A 121 2.46 -25.12 -1.35
C PHE A 121 2.02 -26.34 -0.54
N ASN A 122 2.17 -26.30 0.78
CA ASN A 122 1.83 -27.41 1.66
C ASN A 122 0.32 -27.73 1.65
N ASP A 123 -0.54 -26.72 1.57
CA ASP A 123 -1.99 -26.92 1.39
C ASP A 123 -2.30 -27.63 0.06
N LYS A 124 -1.71 -27.16 -1.05
CA LYS A 124 -1.82 -27.82 -2.35
C LYS A 124 -1.29 -29.26 -2.34
N PHE A 125 -0.16 -29.49 -1.66
CA PHE A 125 0.47 -30.81 -1.53
C PHE A 125 -0.46 -31.82 -0.85
N VAL A 126 -1.14 -31.44 0.21
CA VAL A 126 -2.14 -32.28 0.89
C VAL A 126 -3.36 -32.53 -0.02
N ARG A 127 -3.95 -31.46 -0.57
CA ARG A 127 -5.17 -31.55 -1.39
C ARG A 127 -4.98 -32.35 -2.68
N SER A 128 -3.78 -32.33 -3.27
CA SER A 128 -3.43 -33.13 -4.46
C SER A 128 -3.11 -34.59 -4.15
N GLY A 129 -3.17 -35.02 -2.89
CA GLY A 129 -2.86 -36.40 -2.50
C GLY A 129 -1.38 -36.77 -2.54
N GLN A 130 -0.48 -35.81 -2.77
CA GLN A 130 0.97 -36.07 -2.83
C GLN A 130 1.51 -36.59 -1.49
N TRP A 131 0.91 -36.21 -0.36
CA TRP A 131 1.31 -36.69 0.96
C TRP A 131 1.19 -38.20 1.11
N LEU A 132 0.30 -38.85 0.37
CA LEU A 132 0.22 -40.32 0.33
C LEU A 132 1.47 -40.99 -0.28
N LYS A 133 2.28 -40.23 -1.02
CA LYS A 133 3.47 -40.72 -1.72
C LYS A 133 4.78 -40.41 -0.97
N GLY A 134 4.74 -39.54 0.04
CA GLY A 134 5.90 -39.14 0.82
C GLY A 134 5.69 -37.82 1.55
N GLY A 135 6.61 -37.45 2.44
CA GLY A 135 6.57 -36.18 3.19
C GLY A 135 6.81 -34.95 2.31
N ALA A 136 6.24 -33.82 2.71
CA ALA A 136 6.54 -32.53 2.08
C ALA A 136 8.00 -32.11 2.32
N PRO A 137 8.61 -31.34 1.40
CA PRO A 137 9.95 -30.79 1.60
C PRO A 137 10.04 -29.93 2.87
N LEU A 138 11.21 -29.97 3.52
CA LEU A 138 11.48 -29.13 4.69
C LEU A 138 11.48 -27.66 4.30
N THR A 139 11.10 -26.81 5.26
CA THR A 139 11.05 -25.35 5.11
C THR A 139 11.95 -24.67 6.13
N ASP A 140 12.19 -23.37 5.94
CA ASP A 140 12.95 -22.58 6.90
C ASP A 140 12.12 -22.23 8.14
N LYS A 141 12.78 -21.91 9.24
CA LYS A 141 12.16 -21.34 10.43
C LYS A 141 12.01 -19.80 10.27
N VAL A 142 11.09 -19.21 11.02
CA VAL A 142 10.94 -17.73 11.10
C VAL A 142 11.49 -17.22 12.44
N TRP A 143 11.23 -17.91 13.49
CA TRP A 143 11.64 -17.65 14.86
C TRP A 143 13.15 -17.44 15.00
N GLY A 144 13.55 -16.38 15.68
CA GLY A 144 14.94 -16.07 15.95
C GLY A 144 15.77 -15.63 14.73
N GLU A 145 15.17 -15.46 13.56
CA GLU A 145 15.84 -14.95 12.36
C GLU A 145 15.91 -13.41 12.37
N THR A 146 16.59 -12.81 11.40
CA THR A 146 16.69 -11.35 11.28
C THR A 146 15.67 -10.84 10.27
N LEU A 147 14.86 -9.83 10.67
CA LEU A 147 13.91 -9.08 9.84
C LEU A 147 14.48 -7.70 9.52
N GLY A 148 14.66 -7.41 8.23
CA GLY A 148 14.98 -6.08 7.73
C GLY A 148 13.72 -5.37 7.26
N ILE A 149 13.44 -4.18 7.80
CA ILE A 149 12.26 -3.38 7.45
C ILE A 149 12.70 -2.16 6.66
N ILE A 150 12.28 -2.08 5.39
CA ILE A 150 12.45 -0.88 4.57
C ILE A 150 11.23 0.01 4.83
N GLY A 151 11.43 1.10 5.60
CA GLY A 151 10.37 2.01 5.99
C GLY A 151 9.82 1.76 7.40
N LEU A 152 10.51 2.24 8.43
CA LEU A 152 10.08 2.11 9.83
C LEU A 152 9.10 3.24 10.24
N GLY A 153 8.01 3.42 9.45
CA GLY A 153 6.89 4.29 9.78
C GLY A 153 5.90 3.65 10.76
N ARG A 154 4.67 4.16 10.83
CA ARG A 154 3.62 3.63 11.72
C ARG A 154 3.36 2.14 11.50
N ILE A 155 3.18 1.73 10.23
CA ILE A 155 2.96 0.33 9.87
C ILE A 155 4.23 -0.50 10.13
N GLY A 156 5.40 0.01 9.73
CA GLY A 156 6.68 -0.67 9.98
C GLY A 156 6.92 -0.95 11.46
N LYS A 157 6.56 -0.02 12.34
CA LYS A 157 6.62 -0.20 13.81
C LYS A 157 5.60 -1.24 14.31
N ALA A 158 4.40 -1.29 13.72
CA ALA A 158 3.41 -2.32 14.04
C ALA A 158 3.88 -3.73 13.63
N ILE A 159 4.58 -3.84 12.48
CA ILE A 159 5.21 -5.08 12.02
C ILE A 159 6.38 -5.47 12.95
N ALA A 160 7.25 -4.51 13.31
CA ALA A 160 8.40 -4.73 14.19
C ALA A 160 7.97 -5.27 15.56
N ARG A 161 6.96 -4.66 16.18
CA ARG A 161 6.40 -5.13 17.47
C ARG A 161 5.95 -6.60 17.44
N ARG A 162 5.41 -7.07 16.31
CA ARG A 162 5.06 -8.50 16.14
C ARG A 162 6.30 -9.37 16.00
N ALA A 163 7.37 -8.87 15.37
CA ALA A 163 8.64 -9.57 15.23
C ALA A 163 9.31 -9.87 16.59
N GLU A 164 9.14 -8.99 17.57
CA GLU A 164 9.63 -9.19 18.94
C GLU A 164 9.03 -10.46 19.56
N GLY A 165 7.71 -10.71 19.32
CA GLY A 165 7.03 -11.93 19.78
C GLY A 165 7.56 -13.22 19.14
N PHE A 166 8.25 -13.12 17.98
CA PHE A 166 8.96 -14.22 17.34
C PHE A 166 10.45 -14.29 17.73
N GLY A 167 10.91 -13.45 18.67
CA GLY A 167 12.32 -13.40 19.07
C GLY A 167 13.26 -13.02 17.91
N MET A 168 12.75 -12.33 16.90
CA MET A 168 13.57 -11.92 15.75
C MET A 168 14.45 -10.72 16.07
N LYS A 169 15.66 -10.70 15.53
CA LYS A 169 16.44 -9.47 15.45
C LYS A 169 15.80 -8.57 14.39
N ILE A 170 15.55 -7.30 14.76
CA ILE A 170 14.97 -6.30 13.86
C ILE A 170 16.04 -5.30 13.45
N VAL A 171 16.15 -5.05 12.17
CA VAL A 171 16.98 -3.99 11.60
C VAL A 171 16.14 -3.18 10.60
N TYR A 172 16.53 -1.94 10.31
CA TYR A 172 15.74 -1.12 9.40
C TYR A 172 16.57 -0.22 8.50
N HIS A 173 15.97 0.13 7.38
CA HIS A 173 16.44 1.12 6.42
C HIS A 173 15.36 2.20 6.21
N GLY A 174 15.79 3.43 5.99
CA GLY A 174 14.95 4.57 5.69
C GLY A 174 15.79 5.80 5.39
N ARG A 175 15.13 6.93 5.08
CA ARG A 175 15.84 8.19 4.75
C ARG A 175 16.83 8.64 5.83
N ASN A 176 16.48 8.43 7.09
CA ASN A 176 17.31 8.82 8.23
C ASN A 176 17.17 7.81 9.36
N GLN A 177 18.21 7.71 10.18
CA GLN A 177 18.14 7.02 11.47
C GLN A 177 17.13 7.73 12.38
N GLN A 178 16.25 6.97 13.03
CA GLN A 178 15.23 7.52 13.93
C GLN A 178 15.72 7.57 15.36
N ALA A 179 15.57 8.72 16.00
CA ALA A 179 15.88 8.87 17.43
C ALA A 179 14.89 8.02 18.28
N GLY A 180 15.39 7.43 19.37
CA GLY A 180 14.59 6.65 20.32
C GLY A 180 14.13 5.28 19.76
N ILE A 181 14.80 4.76 18.75
CA ILE A 181 14.62 3.41 18.21
C ILE A 181 15.86 2.58 18.50
N ASP A 182 15.70 1.46 19.18
CA ASP A 182 16.79 0.56 19.58
C ASP A 182 17.17 -0.48 18.51
N TYR A 183 16.46 -0.47 17.34
CA TYR A 183 16.81 -1.36 16.23
C TYR A 183 18.00 -0.82 15.44
N ASP A 184 18.87 -1.72 14.95
CA ASP A 184 20.00 -1.34 14.12
C ASP A 184 19.55 -0.67 12.82
N TYR A 185 20.09 0.53 12.56
CA TYR A 185 19.86 1.26 11.32
C TYR A 185 20.91 0.95 10.27
N TYR A 186 20.48 0.71 9.05
CA TYR A 186 21.34 0.55 7.88
C TYR A 186 21.12 1.72 6.91
N ALA A 187 22.16 2.51 6.68
CA ALA A 187 22.14 3.57 5.68
C ALA A 187 22.19 2.99 4.26
N ASP A 188 22.89 1.85 4.07
CA ASP A 188 22.98 1.13 2.81
C ASP A 188 22.03 -0.07 2.80
N LEU A 189 21.11 -0.07 1.82
CA LEU A 189 20.10 -1.11 1.67
C LEU A 189 20.72 -2.45 1.22
N VAL A 190 21.81 -2.42 0.44
CA VAL A 190 22.50 -3.65 0.00
C VAL A 190 23.17 -4.34 1.18
N GLU A 191 23.78 -3.57 2.08
CA GLU A 191 24.37 -4.10 3.32
C GLU A 191 23.28 -4.69 4.23
N MET A 192 22.12 -4.02 4.36
CA MET A 192 21.01 -4.57 5.12
C MET A 192 20.52 -5.88 4.50
N ALA A 193 20.35 -5.93 3.17
CA ALA A 193 19.88 -7.11 2.49
C ALA A 193 20.78 -8.34 2.72
N ARG A 194 22.12 -8.15 2.80
CA ARG A 194 23.06 -9.23 3.14
C ARG A 194 22.90 -9.75 4.57
N ALA A 195 22.46 -8.90 5.48
CA ALA A 195 22.41 -9.20 6.91
C ALA A 195 21.10 -9.85 7.37
N VAL A 196 20.08 -9.94 6.50
CA VAL A 196 18.74 -10.35 6.90
C VAL A 196 18.28 -11.66 6.26
N LYS A 197 17.41 -12.37 6.98
CA LYS A 197 16.69 -13.54 6.45
C LYS A 197 15.44 -13.14 5.69
N VAL A 198 14.73 -12.15 6.19
CA VAL A 198 13.50 -11.60 5.60
C VAL A 198 13.70 -10.12 5.36
N LEU A 199 13.53 -9.66 4.13
CA LEU A 199 13.53 -8.27 3.73
C LEU A 199 12.10 -7.84 3.45
N LEU A 200 11.57 -6.90 4.25
CA LEU A 200 10.19 -6.44 4.16
C LEU A 200 10.12 -4.97 3.71
N VAL A 201 9.28 -4.70 2.70
CA VAL A 201 9.08 -3.37 2.14
C VAL A 201 7.74 -2.81 2.59
N ILE A 202 7.79 -1.65 3.27
CA ILE A 202 6.61 -0.89 3.75
C ILE A 202 6.87 0.63 3.68
N THR A 203 7.52 1.08 2.65
CA THR A 203 7.76 2.50 2.37
C THR A 203 6.66 3.06 1.46
N PRO A 204 6.35 4.36 1.47
CA PRO A 204 5.49 4.97 0.48
C PRO A 204 6.01 4.72 -0.95
N GLY A 205 5.10 4.65 -1.93
CA GLY A 205 5.46 4.72 -3.34
C GLY A 205 5.92 6.14 -3.74
N GLY A 206 6.42 6.25 -4.95
CA GLY A 206 6.84 7.51 -5.53
C GLY A 206 8.27 7.47 -6.07
N ARG A 207 8.70 8.58 -6.68
CA ARG A 207 9.96 8.68 -7.42
C ARG A 207 11.21 8.31 -6.61
N GLU A 208 11.23 8.65 -5.31
CA GLU A 208 12.38 8.38 -4.43
C GLU A 208 12.53 6.90 -4.07
N THR A 209 11.46 6.12 -4.17
CA THR A 209 11.41 4.72 -3.78
C THR A 209 11.22 3.77 -4.96
N GLU A 210 11.16 4.31 -6.18
CA GLU A 210 11.02 3.53 -7.40
C GLU A 210 12.20 2.57 -7.57
N LYS A 211 11.88 1.27 -7.72
CA LYS A 211 12.87 0.18 -7.87
C LYS A 211 13.99 0.19 -6.83
N MET A 212 13.70 0.69 -5.61
CA MET A 212 14.72 0.72 -4.55
C MET A 212 15.19 -0.68 -4.17
N VAL A 213 14.31 -1.69 -4.25
CA VAL A 213 14.72 -3.10 -4.21
C VAL A 213 15.10 -3.51 -5.62
N SER A 214 16.32 -3.17 -5.99
CA SER A 214 16.92 -3.44 -7.30
C SER A 214 17.47 -4.87 -7.41
N ALA A 215 17.93 -5.25 -8.61
CA ALA A 215 18.62 -6.52 -8.83
C ALA A 215 19.82 -6.71 -7.87
N LYS A 216 20.57 -5.63 -7.55
CA LYS A 216 21.70 -5.68 -6.60
C LYS A 216 21.24 -6.01 -5.17
N VAL A 217 20.11 -5.47 -4.75
CA VAL A 217 19.53 -5.75 -3.43
C VAL A 217 19.05 -7.20 -3.36
N LEU A 218 18.41 -7.70 -4.41
CA LEU A 218 17.97 -9.10 -4.50
C LEU A 218 19.18 -10.08 -4.51
N GLU A 219 20.23 -9.74 -5.23
CA GLU A 219 21.48 -10.51 -5.23
C GLU A 219 22.13 -10.55 -3.83
N ALA A 220 22.15 -9.39 -3.14
CA ALA A 220 22.67 -9.30 -1.79
C ALA A 220 21.84 -10.07 -0.76
N LEU A 221 20.52 -10.13 -0.92
CA LEU A 221 19.61 -10.93 -0.10
C LEU A 221 19.91 -12.43 -0.25
N GLY A 222 20.28 -12.87 -1.45
CA GLY A 222 20.83 -14.18 -1.73
C GLY A 222 19.83 -15.34 -1.64
N ALA A 223 20.28 -16.53 -2.03
CA ALA A 223 19.47 -17.73 -2.22
C ALA A 223 18.75 -18.26 -0.95
N LYS A 224 19.08 -17.74 0.22
CA LYS A 224 18.43 -18.10 1.49
C LYS A 224 17.48 -17.02 2.00
N GLY A 225 17.42 -15.85 1.36
CA GLY A 225 16.63 -14.71 1.79
C GLY A 225 15.24 -14.69 1.17
N TYR A 226 14.31 -14.03 1.85
CA TYR A 226 12.92 -13.87 1.44
C TYR A 226 12.58 -12.40 1.30
N LEU A 227 11.85 -12.04 0.23
CA LEU A 227 11.31 -10.69 0.03
C LEU A 227 9.83 -10.67 0.37
N ILE A 228 9.38 -9.67 1.16
CA ILE A 228 7.96 -9.40 1.43
C ILE A 228 7.66 -7.97 0.99
N ASN A 229 6.66 -7.78 0.12
CA ASN A 229 6.23 -6.45 -0.30
C ASN A 229 4.75 -6.22 0.01
N VAL A 230 4.49 -5.30 0.95
CA VAL A 230 3.14 -4.84 1.34
C VAL A 230 3.02 -3.31 1.19
N SER A 231 3.84 -2.73 0.32
CA SER A 231 3.99 -1.30 0.07
C SER A 231 3.33 -0.89 -1.27
N ARG A 232 4.15 -0.83 -2.33
CA ARG A 232 3.76 -0.63 -3.73
C ARG A 232 4.60 -1.53 -4.64
N GLY A 233 4.02 -2.00 -5.74
CA GLY A 233 4.76 -2.77 -6.73
C GLY A 233 5.98 -2.02 -7.27
N SER A 234 5.85 -0.72 -7.52
CA SER A 234 6.92 0.14 -8.04
C SER A 234 8.16 0.24 -7.15
N THR A 235 8.08 -0.13 -5.87
CA THR A 235 9.23 -0.10 -4.96
C THR A 235 10.25 -1.22 -5.21
N VAL A 236 9.85 -2.24 -5.96
CA VAL A 236 10.68 -3.39 -6.34
C VAL A 236 10.88 -3.37 -7.86
N ASP A 237 12.06 -3.71 -8.33
CA ASP A 237 12.27 -4.05 -9.73
C ASP A 237 11.61 -5.42 -9.99
N GLU A 238 10.35 -5.37 -10.45
CA GLU A 238 9.50 -6.56 -10.61
C GLU A 238 10.08 -7.55 -11.61
N GLU A 239 10.73 -7.06 -12.68
CA GLU A 239 11.38 -7.89 -13.68
C GLU A 239 12.60 -8.64 -13.09
N ALA A 240 13.44 -7.92 -12.35
CA ALA A 240 14.56 -8.50 -11.62
C ALA A 240 14.11 -9.50 -10.55
N LEU A 241 12.98 -9.23 -9.87
CA LEU A 241 12.39 -10.13 -8.88
C LEU A 241 11.92 -11.43 -9.53
N VAL A 242 11.19 -11.36 -10.65
CA VAL A 242 10.75 -12.56 -11.38
C VAL A 242 11.95 -13.44 -11.76
N GLN A 243 12.99 -12.84 -12.36
CA GLN A 243 14.21 -13.57 -12.71
C GLN A 243 14.92 -14.18 -11.48
N ALA A 244 14.97 -13.45 -10.36
CA ALA A 244 15.60 -13.95 -9.14
C ALA A 244 14.85 -15.16 -8.55
N LEU A 245 13.52 -15.16 -8.64
CA LEU A 245 12.66 -16.26 -8.17
C LEU A 245 12.74 -17.49 -9.08
N GLU A 246 12.67 -17.33 -10.41
CA GLU A 246 12.78 -18.41 -11.37
C GLU A 246 14.15 -19.13 -11.29
N GLN A 247 15.21 -18.35 -11.05
CA GLN A 247 16.58 -18.85 -10.94
C GLN A 247 16.96 -19.25 -9.51
N ASN A 248 16.04 -19.21 -8.54
CA ASN A 248 16.29 -19.48 -7.12
C ASN A 248 17.46 -18.64 -6.53
N ARG A 249 17.67 -17.41 -7.04
CA ARG A 249 18.64 -16.46 -6.48
C ARG A 249 18.18 -15.88 -5.16
N ILE A 250 16.87 -15.92 -4.85
CA ILE A 250 16.29 -15.74 -3.53
C ILE A 250 15.40 -16.94 -3.20
N ALA A 251 15.16 -17.21 -1.92
CA ALA A 251 14.39 -18.38 -1.47
C ALA A 251 12.89 -18.28 -1.82
N GLY A 252 12.33 -17.06 -1.81
CA GLY A 252 10.93 -16.84 -2.16
C GLY A 252 10.48 -15.41 -1.92
N ALA A 253 9.24 -15.12 -2.32
CA ALA A 253 8.63 -13.81 -2.10
C ALA A 253 7.15 -13.90 -1.68
N GLY A 254 6.72 -12.98 -0.82
CA GLY A 254 5.33 -12.72 -0.47
C GLY A 254 4.91 -11.33 -0.94
N LEU A 255 3.96 -11.26 -1.86
CA LEU A 255 3.60 -10.03 -2.56
C LEU A 255 2.12 -9.72 -2.38
N ASP A 256 1.80 -8.55 -1.84
CA ASP A 256 0.44 -7.99 -1.80
C ASP A 256 0.21 -6.96 -2.90
N VAL A 257 1.28 -6.50 -3.57
CA VAL A 257 1.25 -5.40 -4.54
C VAL A 257 2.10 -5.69 -5.76
N PHE A 258 1.71 -5.12 -6.93
CA PHE A 258 2.34 -5.32 -8.23
C PHE A 258 2.46 -3.99 -8.99
N VAL A 259 3.34 -3.93 -9.99
CA VAL A 259 3.58 -2.69 -10.76
C VAL A 259 2.35 -2.29 -11.57
N ASN A 260 1.68 -3.24 -12.21
CA ASN A 260 0.57 -3.00 -13.13
C ASN A 260 -0.77 -3.56 -12.65
N GLU A 261 -1.10 -3.39 -11.36
CA GLU A 261 -2.36 -3.89 -10.79
C GLU A 261 -3.59 -3.55 -11.67
N PRO A 262 -4.52 -4.50 -11.86
CA PRO A 262 -4.56 -5.88 -11.32
C PRO A 262 -3.80 -6.91 -12.17
N ARG A 263 -3.00 -6.51 -13.14
CA ARG A 263 -2.19 -7.41 -13.99
C ARG A 263 -0.94 -7.83 -13.25
N VAL A 264 -0.84 -9.12 -12.94
CA VAL A 264 0.29 -9.75 -12.29
C VAL A 264 1.14 -10.47 -13.35
N PRO A 265 2.49 -10.43 -13.30
CA PRO A 265 3.33 -11.20 -14.21
C PRO A 265 2.99 -12.69 -14.18
N GLU A 266 2.61 -13.28 -15.33
CA GLU A 266 2.15 -14.67 -15.41
C GLU A 266 3.23 -15.68 -14.97
N ALA A 267 4.52 -15.31 -15.10
CA ALA A 267 5.64 -16.11 -14.62
C ALA A 267 5.51 -16.48 -13.13
N LEU A 268 4.98 -15.56 -12.31
CA LEU A 268 4.80 -15.78 -10.88
C LEU A 268 3.75 -16.85 -10.55
N PHE A 269 2.76 -17.10 -11.44
CA PHE A 269 1.67 -18.05 -11.18
C PHE A 269 2.14 -19.52 -11.09
N LYS A 270 3.28 -19.81 -11.71
CA LYS A 270 3.85 -21.17 -11.78
C LYS A 270 4.88 -21.46 -10.69
N LEU A 271 5.23 -20.43 -9.89
CA LEU A 271 6.30 -20.54 -8.90
C LEU A 271 5.73 -20.99 -7.54
N ASP A 272 6.26 -22.08 -7.01
CA ASP A 272 5.88 -22.63 -5.70
C ASP A 272 6.55 -21.89 -4.52
N ASN A 273 7.52 -21.02 -4.79
CA ASN A 273 8.23 -20.21 -3.80
C ASN A 273 7.67 -18.78 -3.67
N VAL A 274 6.45 -18.53 -4.20
CA VAL A 274 5.80 -17.22 -4.15
C VAL A 274 4.42 -17.33 -3.50
N VAL A 275 4.06 -16.34 -2.70
CA VAL A 275 2.70 -16.14 -2.15
C VAL A 275 2.19 -14.81 -2.68
N LEU A 276 1.03 -14.83 -3.36
CA LEU A 276 0.43 -13.67 -4.03
C LEU A 276 -0.87 -13.29 -3.34
N GLN A 277 -1.07 -11.99 -3.10
CA GLN A 277 -2.29 -11.40 -2.57
C GLN A 277 -2.74 -10.22 -3.46
N PRO A 278 -4.04 -9.98 -3.62
CA PRO A 278 -4.56 -8.99 -4.57
C PRO A 278 -4.76 -7.60 -3.92
N HIS A 279 -3.70 -7.02 -3.35
CA HIS A 279 -3.67 -5.71 -2.66
C HIS A 279 -4.72 -5.61 -1.55
N VAL A 280 -4.66 -6.55 -0.63
CA VAL A 280 -5.61 -6.70 0.48
C VAL A 280 -5.02 -6.37 1.85
N GLY A 281 -3.88 -5.68 1.91
CA GLY A 281 -3.22 -5.31 3.17
C GLY A 281 -4.15 -4.65 4.19
N SER A 282 -5.12 -3.83 3.74
CA SER A 282 -6.18 -3.26 4.59
C SER A 282 -7.55 -3.91 4.38
N GLY A 283 -7.61 -5.11 3.81
CA GLY A 283 -8.81 -5.75 3.25
C GLY A 283 -9.75 -6.40 4.26
N THR A 284 -9.91 -5.88 5.47
CA THR A 284 -10.91 -6.37 6.43
C THR A 284 -12.14 -5.47 6.46
N VAL A 285 -13.29 -6.04 6.81
CA VAL A 285 -14.57 -5.32 6.90
C VAL A 285 -14.46 -4.12 7.83
N ALA A 286 -13.92 -4.31 9.03
CA ALA A 286 -13.78 -3.27 10.03
C ALA A 286 -12.83 -2.15 9.58
N THR A 287 -11.67 -2.52 9.02
CA THR A 287 -10.67 -1.53 8.56
C THR A 287 -11.20 -0.71 7.38
N ARG A 288 -11.84 -1.37 6.39
CA ARG A 288 -12.42 -0.65 5.23
C ARG A 288 -13.56 0.29 5.66
N ALA A 289 -14.36 -0.10 6.65
CA ALA A 289 -15.39 0.75 7.22
C ALA A 289 -14.77 1.97 7.92
N ALA A 290 -13.74 1.79 8.74
CA ALA A 290 -13.05 2.88 9.44
C ALA A 290 -12.35 3.85 8.47
N MET A 291 -11.70 3.32 7.41
CA MET A 291 -11.13 4.15 6.34
C MET A 291 -12.23 4.97 5.63
N GLY A 292 -13.36 4.33 5.30
CA GLY A 292 -14.49 5.00 4.67
C GLY A 292 -15.08 6.10 5.53
N GLN A 293 -15.22 5.85 6.82
CA GLN A 293 -15.72 6.84 7.77
C GLN A 293 -14.80 8.08 7.81
N LEU A 294 -13.47 7.90 7.83
CA LEU A 294 -12.53 9.03 7.77
C LEU A 294 -12.66 9.85 6.49
N VAL A 295 -12.91 9.22 5.33
CA VAL A 295 -13.17 9.95 4.08
C VAL A 295 -14.40 10.83 4.22
N VAL A 296 -15.51 10.27 4.70
CA VAL A 296 -16.78 11.00 4.88
C VAL A 296 -16.62 12.11 5.91
N ASP A 297 -16.02 11.82 7.05
CA ASP A 297 -15.85 12.78 8.15
C ASP A 297 -14.99 13.99 7.74
N ASN A 298 -13.90 13.77 6.98
CA ASN A 298 -13.09 14.88 6.47
C ASN A 298 -13.86 15.76 5.49
N LEU A 299 -14.64 15.15 4.59
CA LEU A 299 -15.48 15.91 3.66
C LEU A 299 -16.54 16.72 4.39
N LEU A 300 -17.26 16.10 5.34
CA LEU A 300 -18.28 16.79 6.14
C LEU A 300 -17.67 17.89 7.03
N ALA A 301 -16.51 17.66 7.63
CA ALA A 301 -15.79 18.66 8.42
C ALA A 301 -15.46 19.89 7.58
N HIS A 302 -14.99 19.68 6.33
CA HIS A 302 -14.71 20.78 5.41
C HIS A 302 -15.95 21.67 5.17
N PHE A 303 -17.09 21.07 4.81
CA PHE A 303 -18.32 21.81 4.54
C PHE A 303 -18.94 22.44 5.79
N ALA A 304 -18.63 21.92 6.97
CA ALA A 304 -19.03 22.50 8.25
C ALA A 304 -18.05 23.58 8.75
N GLY A 305 -16.99 23.92 8.00
CA GLY A 305 -15.96 24.88 8.42
C GLY A 305 -15.14 24.41 9.63
N LYS A 306 -15.10 23.09 9.89
CA LYS A 306 -14.35 22.51 11.01
C LYS A 306 -12.93 22.11 10.56
N PRO A 307 -11.98 21.98 11.50
CA PRO A 307 -10.66 21.41 11.21
C PRO A 307 -10.77 20.04 10.57
N LEU A 308 -9.92 19.76 9.56
CA LEU A 308 -9.81 18.44 8.96
C LEU A 308 -9.14 17.45 9.92
N LEU A 309 -9.57 16.20 9.92
CA LEU A 309 -9.06 15.17 10.82
C LEU A 309 -7.67 14.70 10.40
N THR A 310 -7.44 14.55 9.07
CA THR A 310 -6.26 13.87 8.54
C THR A 310 -5.69 14.56 7.29
N GLU A 311 -5.54 15.89 7.34
CA GLU A 311 -4.91 16.64 6.25
C GLU A 311 -3.44 16.24 6.10
N ILE A 312 -3.01 15.99 4.84
CA ILE A 312 -1.62 15.63 4.54
C ILE A 312 -0.67 16.82 4.73
N PRO A 313 0.62 16.57 5.06
CA PRO A 313 1.59 17.64 5.34
C PRO A 313 1.76 18.65 4.19
N GLU A 314 1.71 18.19 2.94
CA GLU A 314 1.98 18.97 1.74
C GLU A 314 0.98 20.09 1.49
N THR A 315 -0.27 19.94 2.01
CA THR A 315 -1.35 20.93 1.82
C THR A 315 -1.71 21.70 3.10
N ARG A 316 -1.12 21.35 4.24
CA ARG A 316 -1.31 22.07 5.50
C ARG A 316 -0.86 23.52 5.36
N GLY A 317 -1.72 24.44 5.77
CA GLY A 317 -1.47 25.89 5.69
C GLY A 317 -1.99 26.54 4.39
N ASN A 318 -2.66 25.79 3.53
CA ASN A 318 -3.44 26.35 2.42
C ASN A 318 -4.79 26.84 2.97
N GLY A 319 -4.84 28.05 3.52
CA GLY A 319 -6.07 28.62 4.06
C GLY A 319 -5.89 30.02 4.53
#